data_2ee5224f11c729560a985d12457e98b6
#
_entry.id   2ee5224f11c729560a985d12457e98b6
#
_cell.length_a   1.000
_cell.length_b   1.000
_cell.length_c   1.000
_cell.angle_alpha   90.00
_cell.angle_beta   90.00
_cell.angle_gamma   90.00
#
_symmetry.space_group_name_H-M   'P 1'
#
loop_
_entity.id
_entity.type
_entity.pdbx_description
1 polymer ?
#
loop_
_entity_poly.entity_id
_entity_poly.type
_entity_poly.pdbx_seq_one_letter_code
_entity_poly.pdbx_strand_id
1 'polypeptide(L)'
;SSRLMLKQNKNLYGLQFWLLNEIFMLTHIILVKFLVGDFLPIQIVFIRALSSTVILLPIILLRGDGKVLKENIALNMLRVGFSSVALTINFFTISQIQLAQVSTIGYLRPAAMSLIAFFFLKEKQSILRWLMITLGFLAIWFAFNPEAPELKLIALLAIFGMFCGSAATIIQKHLSSEMGNLPLMVWYSVGICIVSAPFAFYFWHQPDMTQWALMVLIGLLATTAQFFFIKAFRSAEASFLAPMGYFHIIPVTIIGFFIFSEIPSKNTVIGASFILVALIVLTLRETRIKN
;
A
#
# COMPACT_ATOMS: atom_id res chain seq x y z
N SER A 1 -18.21 32.40 4.73
CA SER A 1 -18.93 31.37 3.94
C SER A 1 -18.17 30.95 2.66
N SER A 2 -17.57 31.87 1.89
CA SER A 2 -16.89 31.53 0.62
C SER A 2 -15.65 30.64 0.79
N ARG A 3 -14.84 30.85 1.81
CA ARG A 3 -13.66 29.99 2.10
C ARG A 3 -14.04 28.56 2.52
N LEU A 4 -15.14 28.40 3.24
CA LEU A 4 -15.64 27.08 3.61
C LEU A 4 -16.17 26.30 2.40
N MET A 5 -16.90 26.98 1.49
CA MET A 5 -17.36 26.36 0.25
C MET A 5 -16.20 25.96 -0.67
N LEU A 6 -15.16 26.80 -0.80
CA LEU A 6 -13.96 26.47 -1.58
C LEU A 6 -13.19 25.28 -0.99
N LYS A 7 -13.09 25.19 0.32
CA LYS A 7 -12.46 24.06 1.03
C LYS A 7 -13.27 22.77 0.84
N GLN A 8 -14.59 22.86 0.94
CA GLN A 8 -15.49 21.74 0.75
C GLN A 8 -15.45 21.21 -0.69
N ASN A 9 -15.41 22.10 -1.69
CA ASN A 9 -15.25 21.70 -3.09
C ASN A 9 -13.91 21.02 -3.37
N LYS A 10 -12.82 21.48 -2.77
CA LYS A 10 -11.50 20.85 -2.89
C LYS A 10 -11.49 19.44 -2.28
N ASN A 11 -12.09 19.26 -1.13
CA ASN A 11 -12.18 17.95 -0.48
C ASN A 11 -13.02 16.96 -1.30
N LEU A 12 -14.15 17.40 -1.85
CA LEU A 12 -14.96 16.58 -2.75
C LEU A 12 -14.21 16.18 -4.02
N TYR A 13 -13.45 17.12 -4.60
CA TYR A 13 -12.61 16.84 -5.76
C TYR A 13 -11.51 15.83 -5.45
N GLY A 14 -10.85 15.96 -4.30
CA GLY A 14 -9.88 14.97 -3.81
C GLY A 14 -10.50 13.59 -3.56
N LEU A 15 -11.73 13.56 -3.03
CA LEU A 15 -12.46 12.30 -2.81
C LEU A 15 -12.76 11.57 -4.13
N GLN A 16 -13.09 12.29 -5.21
CA GLN A 16 -13.30 11.66 -6.53
C GLN A 16 -12.04 10.96 -7.02
N PHE A 17 -10.88 11.60 -6.91
CA PHE A 17 -9.61 10.95 -7.27
C PHE A 17 -9.26 9.79 -6.35
N TRP A 18 -9.57 9.88 -5.06
CA TRP A 18 -9.38 8.77 -4.13
C TRP A 18 -10.25 7.56 -4.51
N LEU A 19 -11.51 7.78 -4.87
CA LEU A 19 -12.41 6.72 -5.35
C LEU A 19 -11.90 6.08 -6.65
N LEU A 20 -11.37 6.87 -7.59
CA LEU A 20 -10.74 6.33 -8.79
C LEU A 20 -9.51 5.48 -8.45
N ASN A 21 -8.64 5.96 -7.57
CA ASN A 21 -7.53 5.16 -7.07
C ASN A 21 -8.01 3.84 -6.49
N GLU A 22 -9.07 3.85 -5.68
CA GLU A 22 -9.63 2.67 -5.05
C GLU A 22 -10.13 1.64 -6.07
N ILE A 23 -10.85 2.08 -7.10
CA ILE A 23 -11.34 1.22 -8.18
C ILE A 23 -10.16 0.52 -8.89
N PHE A 24 -9.12 1.28 -9.26
CA PHE A 24 -7.94 0.72 -9.92
C PHE A 24 -7.16 -0.23 -9.00
N MET A 25 -7.04 0.08 -7.72
CA MET A 25 -6.37 -0.78 -6.73
C MET A 25 -7.14 -2.07 -6.47
N LEU A 26 -8.46 -2.02 -6.37
CA LEU A 26 -9.29 -3.21 -6.20
C LEU A 26 -9.21 -4.13 -7.43
N THR A 27 -9.27 -3.57 -8.63
CA THR A 27 -9.08 -4.34 -9.87
C THR A 27 -7.69 -4.96 -9.93
N HIS A 28 -6.66 -4.20 -9.56
CA HIS A 28 -5.28 -4.70 -9.46
C HIS A 28 -5.18 -5.90 -8.50
N ILE A 29 -5.74 -5.82 -7.29
CA ILE A 29 -5.71 -6.89 -6.29
C ILE A 29 -6.40 -8.15 -6.79
N ILE A 30 -7.54 -8.03 -7.48
CA ILE A 30 -8.24 -9.17 -8.10
C ILE A 30 -7.33 -9.88 -9.08
N LEU A 31 -6.70 -9.16 -9.99
CA LEU A 31 -5.81 -9.76 -10.99
C LEU A 31 -4.57 -10.40 -10.35
N VAL A 32 -3.98 -9.76 -9.34
CA VAL A 32 -2.87 -10.36 -8.57
C VAL A 32 -3.31 -11.67 -7.93
N LYS A 33 -4.47 -11.69 -7.27
CA LYS A 33 -4.99 -12.89 -6.60
C LYS A 33 -5.19 -14.06 -7.57
N PHE A 34 -5.61 -13.80 -8.81
CA PHE A 34 -5.71 -14.84 -9.83
C PHE A 34 -4.36 -15.41 -10.28
N LEU A 35 -3.31 -14.59 -10.31
CA LEU A 35 -2.00 -14.98 -10.86
C LEU A 35 -1.05 -15.57 -9.83
N VAL A 36 -1.17 -15.22 -8.54
CA VAL A 36 -0.24 -15.70 -7.49
C VAL A 36 -0.37 -17.20 -7.18
N GLY A 37 -1.38 -17.88 -7.71
CA GLY A 37 -1.48 -19.34 -7.68
C GLY A 37 -0.56 -20.03 -8.69
N ASP A 38 -0.31 -19.40 -9.83
CA ASP A 38 0.44 -19.98 -10.96
C ASP A 38 1.89 -19.48 -11.01
N PHE A 39 2.17 -18.31 -10.45
CA PHE A 39 3.47 -17.63 -10.54
C PHE A 39 4.01 -17.24 -9.18
N LEU A 40 5.32 -17.27 -9.04
CA LEU A 40 5.97 -16.71 -7.87
C LEU A 40 5.72 -15.18 -7.79
N PRO A 41 5.44 -14.66 -6.61
CA PRO A 41 5.16 -13.23 -6.41
C PRO A 41 6.20 -12.31 -7.02
N ILE A 42 7.48 -12.68 -6.94
CA ILE A 42 8.59 -11.86 -7.45
C ILE A 42 8.54 -11.68 -8.97
N GLN A 43 8.04 -12.68 -9.74
CA GLN A 43 7.88 -12.56 -11.18
C GLN A 43 6.75 -11.59 -11.54
N ILE A 44 5.64 -11.63 -10.80
CA ILE A 44 4.53 -10.68 -10.98
C ILE A 44 4.99 -9.26 -10.64
N VAL A 45 5.76 -9.10 -9.54
CA VAL A 45 6.37 -7.83 -9.15
C VAL A 45 7.27 -7.28 -10.25
N PHE A 46 8.11 -8.12 -10.82
CA PHE A 46 9.01 -7.73 -11.92
C PHE A 46 8.26 -7.24 -13.16
N ILE A 47 7.30 -8.03 -13.67
CA ILE A 47 6.56 -7.66 -14.87
C ILE A 47 5.70 -6.41 -14.64
N ARG A 48 5.09 -6.28 -13.45
CA ARG A 48 4.39 -5.08 -13.03
C ARG A 48 5.30 -3.84 -13.05
N ALA A 49 6.49 -3.95 -12.49
CA ALA A 49 7.45 -2.86 -12.44
C ALA A 49 8.00 -2.53 -13.83
N LEU A 50 8.26 -3.53 -14.65
CA LEU A 50 8.69 -3.37 -16.04
C LEU A 50 7.65 -2.61 -16.86
N SER A 51 6.37 -2.98 -16.75
CA SER A 51 5.26 -2.32 -17.43
C SER A 51 5.16 -0.83 -17.05
N SER A 52 5.29 -0.52 -15.76
CA SER A 52 5.32 0.86 -15.27
C SER A 52 6.55 1.62 -15.79
N THR A 53 7.70 0.96 -15.82
CA THR A 53 8.97 1.55 -16.29
C THR A 53 8.91 1.93 -17.75
N VAL A 54 8.37 1.05 -18.59
CA VAL A 54 8.23 1.28 -20.05
C VAL A 54 7.39 2.51 -20.34
N ILE A 55 6.45 2.86 -19.49
CA ILE A 55 5.60 4.05 -19.65
C ILE A 55 6.26 5.29 -19.05
N LEU A 56 6.73 5.19 -17.81
CA LEU A 56 7.15 6.35 -17.03
C LEU A 56 8.54 6.87 -17.44
N LEU A 57 9.46 5.97 -17.76
CA LEU A 57 10.85 6.35 -18.10
C LEU A 57 10.92 7.20 -19.37
N PRO A 58 10.25 6.86 -20.49
CA PRO A 58 10.23 7.74 -21.66
C PRO A 58 9.62 9.11 -21.36
N ILE A 59 8.58 9.17 -20.55
CA ILE A 59 7.90 10.44 -20.22
C ILE A 59 8.88 11.40 -19.51
N ILE A 60 9.65 10.92 -18.52
CA ILE A 60 10.57 11.80 -17.79
C ILE A 60 11.76 12.22 -18.67
N LEU A 61 12.24 11.32 -19.54
CA LEU A 61 13.33 11.64 -20.45
C LEU A 61 12.92 12.67 -21.50
N LEU A 62 11.71 12.53 -22.07
CA LEU A 62 11.17 13.48 -23.07
C LEU A 62 10.87 14.86 -22.46
N ARG A 63 10.55 14.93 -21.16
CA ARG A 63 10.38 16.20 -20.44
C ARG A 63 11.71 16.89 -20.09
N GLY A 64 12.83 16.22 -20.28
CA GLY A 64 14.16 16.76 -19.93
C GLY A 64 14.46 16.75 -18.43
N ASP A 65 13.61 16.12 -17.63
CA ASP A 65 13.71 16.09 -16.15
C ASP A 65 14.66 14.97 -15.65
N GLY A 66 15.39 14.31 -16.53
CA GLY A 66 16.29 13.20 -16.18
C GLY A 66 17.38 13.56 -15.15
N LYS A 67 17.74 14.84 -15.04
CA LYS A 67 18.73 15.32 -14.05
C LYS A 67 18.24 15.12 -12.61
N VAL A 68 16.95 15.25 -12.36
CA VAL A 68 16.34 15.10 -11.04
C VAL A 68 16.46 13.66 -10.52
N LEU A 69 16.63 12.67 -11.42
CA LEU A 69 16.88 11.28 -11.03
C LEU A 69 18.23 11.07 -10.33
N LYS A 70 19.15 12.02 -10.44
CA LYS A 70 20.46 11.96 -9.78
C LYS A 70 20.45 12.57 -8.37
N GLU A 71 19.30 13.09 -7.94
CA GLU A 71 19.15 13.66 -6.61
C GLU A 71 18.74 12.60 -5.60
N ASN A 72 19.22 12.72 -4.36
CA ASN A 72 18.86 11.85 -3.24
C ASN A 72 18.95 10.34 -3.55
N ILE A 73 19.97 9.90 -4.29
CA ILE A 73 20.14 8.52 -4.75
C ILE A 73 20.07 7.53 -3.59
N ALA A 74 20.80 7.79 -2.49
CA ALA A 74 20.87 6.87 -1.34
C ALA A 74 19.50 6.65 -0.71
N LEU A 75 18.71 7.71 -0.50
CA LEU A 75 17.36 7.61 0.06
C LEU A 75 16.39 6.93 -0.91
N ASN A 76 16.51 7.20 -2.21
CA ASN A 76 15.69 6.52 -3.22
C ASN A 76 16.03 5.03 -3.30
N MET A 77 17.30 4.64 -3.24
CA MET A 77 17.71 3.24 -3.19
C MET A 77 17.19 2.53 -1.94
N LEU A 78 17.29 3.17 -0.78
CA LEU A 78 16.73 2.64 0.47
C LEU A 78 15.21 2.45 0.38
N ARG A 79 14.51 3.45 -0.16
CA ARG A 79 13.07 3.37 -0.41
C ARG A 79 12.69 2.23 -1.35
N VAL A 80 13.43 2.07 -2.44
CA VAL A 80 13.24 0.98 -3.41
C VAL A 80 13.45 -0.38 -2.75
N GLY A 81 14.51 -0.53 -1.95
CA GLY A 81 14.78 -1.77 -1.20
C GLY A 81 13.61 -2.14 -0.30
N PHE A 82 13.17 -1.24 0.55
CA PHE A 82 12.01 -1.47 1.42
C PHE A 82 10.72 -1.72 0.63
N SER A 83 10.49 -0.99 -0.46
CA SER A 83 9.31 -1.18 -1.30
C SER A 83 9.30 -2.53 -2.01
N SER A 84 10.45 -3.00 -2.49
CA SER A 84 10.58 -4.30 -3.16
C SER A 84 10.26 -5.45 -2.21
N VAL A 85 10.80 -5.40 -0.99
CA VAL A 85 10.52 -6.38 0.06
C VAL A 85 9.03 -6.34 0.43
N ALA A 86 8.49 -5.16 0.70
CA ALA A 86 7.10 -4.98 1.07
C ALA A 86 6.14 -5.50 0.01
N LEU A 87 6.37 -5.18 -1.26
CA LEU A 87 5.53 -5.58 -2.37
C LEU A 87 5.57 -7.09 -2.62
N THR A 88 6.75 -7.69 -2.57
CA THR A 88 6.94 -9.14 -2.73
C THR A 88 6.24 -9.90 -1.61
N ILE A 89 6.42 -9.48 -0.35
CA ILE A 89 5.74 -10.08 0.80
C ILE A 89 4.22 -9.89 0.70
N ASN A 90 3.76 -8.73 0.27
CA ASN A 90 2.33 -8.47 0.11
C ASN A 90 1.70 -9.43 -0.91
N PHE A 91 2.31 -9.61 -2.08
CA PHE A 91 1.83 -10.54 -3.09
C PHE A 91 1.90 -11.99 -2.61
N PHE A 92 2.97 -12.37 -1.90
CA PHE A 92 3.06 -13.66 -1.25
C PHE A 92 1.92 -13.86 -0.23
N THR A 93 1.66 -12.87 0.60
CA THR A 93 0.59 -12.93 1.60
C THR A 93 -0.79 -13.09 0.93
N ILE A 94 -1.05 -12.37 -0.17
CA ILE A 94 -2.27 -12.50 -0.98
C ILE A 94 -2.44 -13.93 -1.50
N SER A 95 -1.35 -14.64 -1.79
CA SER A 95 -1.41 -16.04 -2.24
C SER A 95 -1.77 -17.02 -1.12
N GLN A 96 -1.49 -16.69 0.12
CA GLN A 96 -1.57 -17.63 1.25
C GLN A 96 -2.81 -17.46 2.13
N ILE A 97 -3.35 -16.24 2.20
CA ILE A 97 -4.46 -15.92 3.11
C ILE A 97 -5.57 -15.14 2.39
N GLN A 98 -6.70 -15.01 3.06
CA GLN A 98 -7.86 -14.29 2.52
C GLN A 98 -7.58 -12.79 2.39
N LEU A 99 -8.19 -12.16 1.37
CA LEU A 99 -8.05 -10.72 1.13
C LEU A 99 -8.45 -9.86 2.34
N ALA A 100 -9.49 -10.27 3.07
CA ALA A 100 -9.92 -9.59 4.29
C ALA A 100 -8.83 -9.62 5.38
N GLN A 101 -8.09 -10.72 5.52
CA GLN A 101 -6.98 -10.85 6.46
C GLN A 101 -5.79 -9.98 6.05
N VAL A 102 -5.44 -9.94 4.75
CA VAL A 102 -4.40 -9.05 4.22
C VAL A 102 -4.73 -7.59 4.52
N SER A 103 -5.98 -7.19 4.28
CA SER A 103 -6.45 -5.82 4.55
C SER A 103 -6.43 -5.49 6.04
N THR A 104 -6.79 -6.44 6.90
CA THR A 104 -6.73 -6.29 8.37
C THR A 104 -5.31 -5.97 8.84
N ILE A 105 -4.29 -6.65 8.32
CA ILE A 105 -2.88 -6.33 8.60
C ILE A 105 -2.54 -4.93 8.09
N GLY A 106 -2.99 -4.57 6.90
CA GLY A 106 -2.77 -3.25 6.29
C GLY A 106 -3.25 -2.08 7.15
N TYR A 107 -4.27 -2.28 7.99
CA TYR A 107 -4.75 -1.25 8.92
C TYR A 107 -3.78 -0.92 10.05
N LEU A 108 -2.80 -1.77 10.33
CA LEU A 108 -1.73 -1.42 11.26
C LEU A 108 -0.70 -0.46 10.68
N ARG A 109 -0.78 -0.11 9.40
CA ARG A 109 0.18 0.80 8.77
C ARG A 109 0.35 2.13 9.52
N PRO A 110 -0.71 2.81 9.97
CA PRO A 110 -0.55 4.02 10.79
C PRO A 110 0.19 3.77 12.10
N ALA A 111 -0.05 2.61 12.73
CA ALA A 111 0.66 2.20 13.94
C ALA A 111 2.15 1.95 13.66
N ALA A 112 2.48 1.24 12.59
CA ALA A 112 3.84 0.99 12.15
C ALA A 112 4.57 2.30 11.82
N MET A 113 3.92 3.22 11.11
CA MET A 113 4.47 4.54 10.81
C MET A 113 4.76 5.34 12.09
N SER A 114 3.87 5.28 13.09
CA SER A 114 4.08 5.91 14.39
C SER A 114 5.27 5.33 15.15
N LEU A 115 5.45 4.00 15.12
CA LEU A 115 6.61 3.34 15.73
C LEU A 115 7.91 3.75 15.04
N ILE A 116 7.94 3.76 13.71
CA ILE A 116 9.12 4.19 12.95
C ILE A 116 9.44 5.65 13.25
N ALA A 117 8.44 6.53 13.28
CA ALA A 117 8.63 7.95 13.62
C ALA A 117 9.16 8.12 15.06
N PHE A 118 8.69 7.33 16.01
CA PHE A 118 9.19 7.36 17.39
C PHE A 118 10.66 6.94 17.47
N PHE A 119 11.05 5.80 16.87
CA PHE A 119 12.41 5.29 17.00
C PHE A 119 13.44 6.03 16.15
N PHE A 120 13.08 6.40 14.91
CA PHE A 120 14.02 6.97 13.95
C PHE A 120 13.96 8.49 13.86
N LEU A 121 12.76 9.08 13.97
CA LEU A 121 12.58 10.54 13.95
C LEU A 121 12.55 11.16 15.36
N LYS A 122 12.60 10.31 16.42
CA LYS A 122 12.52 10.71 17.83
C LYS A 122 11.27 11.55 18.15
N GLU A 123 10.19 11.33 17.42
CA GLU A 123 8.91 11.97 17.66
C GLU A 123 8.25 11.40 18.91
N LYS A 124 7.81 12.27 19.82
CA LYS A 124 7.09 11.86 21.03
C LYS A 124 5.69 11.38 20.65
N GLN A 125 5.33 10.20 21.14
CA GLN A 125 4.00 9.60 20.95
C GLN A 125 3.17 9.79 22.22
N SER A 126 1.85 10.04 22.05
CA SER A 126 0.93 10.10 23.18
C SER A 126 0.67 8.70 23.75
N ILE A 127 0.31 8.63 25.03
CA ILE A 127 -0.04 7.36 25.68
C ILE A 127 -1.22 6.67 24.97
N LEU A 128 -2.17 7.44 24.46
CA LEU A 128 -3.29 6.95 23.68
C LEU A 128 -2.83 6.24 22.42
N ARG A 129 -1.83 6.81 21.73
CA ARG A 129 -1.26 6.22 20.51
C ARG A 129 -0.57 4.89 20.80
N TRP A 130 0.15 4.79 21.92
CA TRP A 130 0.72 3.53 22.40
C TRP A 130 -0.35 2.46 22.68
N LEU A 131 -1.44 2.84 23.36
CA LEU A 131 -2.57 1.93 23.61
C LEU A 131 -3.19 1.43 22.31
N MET A 132 -3.41 2.32 21.34
CA MET A 132 -3.99 1.94 20.04
C MET A 132 -3.07 1.04 19.22
N ILE A 133 -1.76 1.28 19.26
CA ILE A 133 -0.75 0.40 18.64
C ILE A 133 -0.83 -0.99 19.26
N THR A 134 -0.82 -1.09 20.58
CA THR A 134 -0.90 -2.37 21.31
C THR A 134 -2.20 -3.12 21.01
N LEU A 135 -3.33 -2.43 21.06
CA LEU A 135 -4.63 -3.02 20.72
C LEU A 135 -4.70 -3.50 19.27
N GLY A 136 -4.12 -2.75 18.34
CA GLY A 136 -4.05 -3.15 16.94
C GLY A 136 -3.27 -4.44 16.72
N PHE A 137 -2.11 -4.59 17.35
CA PHE A 137 -1.32 -5.83 17.29
C PHE A 137 -2.02 -7.01 17.96
N LEU A 138 -2.66 -6.79 19.12
CA LEU A 138 -3.46 -7.83 19.79
C LEU A 138 -4.66 -8.27 18.93
N ALA A 139 -5.32 -7.33 18.27
CA ALA A 139 -6.43 -7.63 17.37
C ALA A 139 -5.99 -8.49 16.17
N ILE A 140 -4.81 -8.26 15.58
CA ILE A 140 -4.26 -9.13 14.54
C ILE A 140 -3.93 -10.50 15.09
N TRP A 141 -3.27 -10.57 16.24
CA TRP A 141 -2.98 -11.85 16.88
C TRP A 141 -4.24 -12.69 17.06
N PHE A 142 -5.33 -12.05 17.51
CA PHE A 142 -6.62 -12.70 17.67
C PHE A 142 -7.25 -13.10 16.33
N ALA A 143 -7.18 -12.23 15.32
CA ALA A 143 -7.76 -12.46 13.99
C ALA A 143 -7.13 -13.68 13.27
N PHE A 144 -5.85 -13.97 13.52
CA PHE A 144 -5.12 -15.06 12.87
C PHE A 144 -5.17 -16.40 13.62
N ASN A 145 -6.02 -16.57 14.59
CA ASN A 145 -6.20 -17.79 15.38
C ASN A 145 -4.87 -18.44 15.84
N PRO A 146 -4.51 -18.36 17.12
CA PRO A 146 -3.22 -18.80 17.64
C PRO A 146 -2.96 -20.33 17.52
N GLU A 147 -3.95 -21.10 17.13
CA GLU A 147 -3.84 -22.57 17.05
C GLU A 147 -3.20 -23.09 15.74
N ALA A 148 -3.04 -22.23 14.71
CA ALA A 148 -2.45 -22.61 13.44
C ALA A 148 -1.03 -22.03 13.27
N PRO A 149 0.05 -22.81 13.48
CA PRO A 149 1.44 -22.32 13.43
C PRO A 149 1.82 -21.69 12.08
N GLU A 150 1.32 -22.25 10.97
CA GLU A 150 1.60 -21.76 9.62
C GLU A 150 1.03 -20.35 9.39
N LEU A 151 -0.19 -20.11 9.87
CA LEU A 151 -0.81 -18.79 9.79
C LEU A 151 -0.07 -17.74 10.61
N LYS A 152 0.55 -18.13 11.74
CA LYS A 152 1.38 -17.22 12.54
C LYS A 152 2.61 -16.75 11.78
N LEU A 153 3.30 -17.65 11.09
CA LEU A 153 4.48 -17.29 10.31
C LEU A 153 4.11 -16.34 9.17
N ILE A 154 3.02 -16.61 8.45
CA ILE A 154 2.52 -15.75 7.39
C ILE A 154 2.13 -14.37 7.94
N ALA A 155 1.46 -14.31 9.08
CA ALA A 155 1.11 -13.06 9.75
C ALA A 155 2.36 -12.25 10.14
N LEU A 156 3.39 -12.90 10.70
CA LEU A 156 4.65 -12.23 11.04
C LEU A 156 5.37 -11.70 9.81
N LEU A 157 5.41 -12.46 8.70
CA LEU A 157 5.95 -11.99 7.44
C LEU A 157 5.16 -10.79 6.90
N ALA A 158 3.84 -10.86 6.94
CA ALA A 158 2.97 -9.77 6.48
C ALA A 158 3.17 -8.49 7.32
N ILE A 159 3.31 -8.63 8.64
CA ILE A 159 3.64 -7.51 9.55
C ILE A 159 5.01 -6.93 9.19
N PHE A 160 6.01 -7.77 8.98
CA PHE A 160 7.34 -7.31 8.56
C PHE A 160 7.29 -6.57 7.21
N GLY A 161 6.59 -7.12 6.22
CA GLY A 161 6.36 -6.44 4.93
C GLY A 161 5.64 -5.10 5.08
N MET A 162 4.67 -5.02 5.99
CA MET A 162 3.98 -3.78 6.33
C MET A 162 4.93 -2.74 6.95
N PHE A 163 5.83 -3.14 7.84
CA PHE A 163 6.86 -2.24 8.39
C PHE A 163 7.80 -1.73 7.29
N CYS A 164 8.26 -2.59 6.40
CA CYS A 164 9.06 -2.18 5.24
C CYS A 164 8.31 -1.18 4.35
N GLY A 165 7.04 -1.44 4.04
CA GLY A 165 6.20 -0.53 3.27
C GLY A 165 5.96 0.81 3.99
N SER A 166 5.82 0.80 5.30
CA SER A 166 5.69 2.01 6.13
C SER A 166 6.97 2.84 6.12
N ALA A 167 8.13 2.19 6.23
CA ALA A 167 9.44 2.85 6.13
C ALA A 167 9.63 3.49 4.75
N ALA A 168 9.30 2.77 3.67
CA ALA A 168 9.33 3.30 2.32
C ALA A 168 8.41 4.51 2.15
N THR A 169 7.21 4.49 2.75
CA THR A 169 6.25 5.60 2.70
C THR A 169 6.78 6.83 3.44
N ILE A 170 7.44 6.67 4.59
CA ILE A 170 8.05 7.78 5.34
C ILE A 170 9.19 8.41 4.53
N ILE A 171 10.05 7.59 3.91
CA ILE A 171 11.12 8.09 3.04
C ILE A 171 10.51 8.81 1.82
N GLN A 172 9.48 8.26 1.20
CA GLN A 172 8.78 8.90 0.08
C GLN A 172 8.19 10.26 0.48
N LYS A 173 7.58 10.35 1.67
CA LYS A 173 7.03 11.60 2.17
C LYS A 173 8.12 12.66 2.34
N HIS A 174 9.28 12.29 2.87
CA HIS A 174 10.43 13.18 2.97
C HIS A 174 10.91 13.63 1.58
N LEU A 175 11.13 12.70 0.66
CA LEU A 175 11.57 13.00 -0.71
C LEU A 175 10.55 13.81 -1.51
N SER A 176 9.26 13.72 -1.21
CA SER A 176 8.21 14.48 -1.92
C SER A 176 8.27 15.99 -1.70
N SER A 177 8.99 16.45 -0.68
CA SER A 177 9.28 17.88 -0.47
C SER A 177 10.40 18.40 -1.38
N GLU A 178 11.26 17.52 -1.89
CA GLU A 178 12.44 17.86 -2.68
C GLU A 178 12.30 17.43 -4.15
N MET A 179 11.53 16.38 -4.40
CA MET A 179 11.35 15.77 -5.72
C MET A 179 9.90 15.82 -6.17
N GLY A 180 9.69 16.01 -7.47
CA GLY A 180 8.37 15.88 -8.07
C GLY A 180 7.84 14.44 -8.08
N ASN A 181 6.55 14.27 -8.37
CA ASN A 181 5.92 12.94 -8.35
C ASN A 181 6.44 12.01 -9.43
N LEU A 182 6.64 12.54 -10.64
CA LEU A 182 7.11 11.73 -11.77
C LEU A 182 8.49 11.12 -11.49
N PRO A 183 9.52 11.86 -11.03
CA PRO A 183 10.78 11.28 -10.62
C PRO A 183 10.65 10.20 -9.53
N LEU A 184 9.80 10.43 -8.53
CA LEU A 184 9.55 9.44 -7.48
C LEU A 184 8.91 8.16 -8.00
N MET A 185 7.97 8.28 -8.96
CA MET A 185 7.34 7.13 -9.61
C MET A 185 8.33 6.38 -10.51
N VAL A 186 9.20 7.08 -11.22
CA VAL A 186 10.25 6.48 -12.04
C VAL A 186 11.26 5.72 -11.19
N TRP A 187 11.74 6.31 -10.10
CA TRP A 187 12.62 5.63 -9.15
C TRP A 187 11.99 4.35 -8.60
N TYR A 188 10.72 4.41 -8.25
CA TYR A 188 9.98 3.26 -7.73
C TYR A 188 9.89 2.15 -8.77
N SER A 189 9.44 2.45 -10.00
CA SER A 189 9.23 1.45 -11.04
C SER A 189 10.55 0.86 -11.56
N VAL A 190 11.52 1.70 -11.91
CA VAL A 190 12.84 1.26 -12.39
C VAL A 190 13.60 0.51 -11.31
N GLY A 191 13.59 1.04 -10.09
CA GLY A 191 14.30 0.43 -8.97
C GLY A 191 13.76 -0.96 -8.62
N ILE A 192 12.44 -1.11 -8.51
CA ILE A 192 11.83 -2.43 -8.26
C ILE A 192 12.10 -3.38 -9.44
N CYS A 193 12.03 -2.89 -10.68
CA CYS A 193 12.33 -3.69 -11.86
C CYS A 193 13.76 -4.26 -11.78
N ILE A 194 14.75 -3.43 -11.47
CA ILE A 194 16.17 -3.84 -11.36
C ILE A 194 16.37 -4.83 -10.20
N VAL A 195 15.78 -4.55 -9.02
CA VAL A 195 15.96 -5.39 -7.83
C VAL A 195 15.27 -6.74 -8.00
N SER A 196 14.10 -6.78 -8.61
CA SER A 196 13.33 -8.02 -8.80
C SER A 196 13.80 -8.87 -9.98
N ALA A 197 14.45 -8.28 -10.98
CA ALA A 197 14.87 -8.97 -12.21
C ALA A 197 15.72 -10.24 -11.98
N PRO A 198 16.81 -10.23 -11.18
CA PRO A 198 17.63 -11.42 -10.98
C PRO A 198 16.85 -12.60 -10.41
N PHE A 199 15.99 -12.31 -9.44
CA PHE A 199 15.16 -13.34 -8.80
C PHE A 199 14.03 -13.81 -9.72
N ALA A 200 13.40 -12.90 -10.45
CA ALA A 200 12.36 -13.23 -11.41
C ALA A 200 12.89 -14.15 -12.51
N PHE A 201 14.07 -13.86 -13.06
CA PHE A 201 14.69 -14.67 -14.10
C PHE A 201 15.21 -16.02 -13.57
N TYR A 202 15.69 -16.08 -12.34
CA TYR A 202 16.15 -17.33 -11.75
C TYR A 202 15.00 -18.34 -11.55
N PHE A 203 13.83 -17.88 -11.16
CA PHE A 203 12.65 -18.71 -10.92
C PHE A 203 11.60 -18.56 -12.04
N TRP A 204 12.03 -18.20 -13.25
CA TRP A 204 11.12 -17.87 -14.33
C TRP A 204 10.20 -19.02 -14.71
N HIS A 205 8.91 -18.76 -14.67
CA HIS A 205 7.89 -19.62 -15.25
C HIS A 205 7.29 -18.89 -16.45
N GLN A 206 7.26 -19.56 -17.63
CA GLN A 206 6.82 -18.94 -18.87
C GLN A 206 5.31 -18.68 -18.86
N PRO A 207 4.85 -17.42 -18.87
CA PRO A 207 3.43 -17.10 -18.98
C PRO A 207 2.91 -17.37 -20.39
N ASP A 208 1.65 -17.76 -20.49
CA ASP A 208 0.93 -17.72 -21.76
C ASP A 208 0.55 -16.29 -22.16
N MET A 209 -0.01 -16.10 -23.36
CA MET A 209 -0.33 -14.76 -23.87
C MET A 209 -1.34 -14.02 -22.99
N THR A 210 -2.31 -14.73 -22.42
CA THR A 210 -3.34 -14.17 -21.53
C THR A 210 -2.72 -13.73 -20.21
N GLN A 211 -1.88 -14.57 -19.62
CA GLN A 211 -1.17 -14.28 -18.37
C GLN A 211 -0.22 -13.09 -18.52
N TRP A 212 0.50 -12.98 -19.67
CA TRP A 212 1.29 -11.81 -20.01
C TRP A 212 0.44 -10.54 -20.04
N ALA A 213 -0.70 -10.59 -20.73
CA ALA A 213 -1.61 -9.45 -20.82
C ALA A 213 -2.12 -9.03 -19.43
N LEU A 214 -2.48 -9.99 -18.57
CA LEU A 214 -2.92 -9.71 -17.21
C LEU A 214 -1.82 -9.10 -16.35
N MET A 215 -0.58 -9.60 -16.43
CA MET A 215 0.55 -9.05 -15.67
C MET A 215 0.90 -7.63 -16.10
N VAL A 216 0.88 -7.34 -17.40
CA VAL A 216 1.05 -5.99 -17.92
C VAL A 216 -0.08 -5.09 -17.44
N LEU A 217 -1.32 -5.56 -17.48
CA LEU A 217 -2.49 -4.82 -17.00
C LEU A 217 -2.36 -4.50 -15.51
N ILE A 218 -1.86 -5.41 -14.68
CA ILE A 218 -1.55 -5.16 -13.26
C ILE A 218 -0.61 -3.96 -13.11
N GLY A 219 0.43 -3.87 -13.93
CA GLY A 219 1.36 -2.73 -13.92
C GLY A 219 0.68 -1.42 -14.31
N LEU A 220 -0.15 -1.43 -15.35
CA LEU A 220 -0.92 -0.26 -15.81
C LEU A 220 -1.91 0.23 -14.76
N LEU A 221 -2.66 -0.68 -14.16
CA LEU A 221 -3.64 -0.37 -13.11
C LEU A 221 -2.96 0.21 -11.87
N ALA A 222 -1.85 -0.38 -11.45
CA ALA A 222 -1.09 0.11 -10.30
C ALA A 222 -0.50 1.51 -10.53
N THR A 223 0.03 1.78 -11.72
CA THR A 223 0.56 3.10 -12.10
C THR A 223 -0.54 4.14 -12.14
N THR A 224 -1.69 3.78 -12.73
CA THR A 224 -2.86 4.66 -12.80
C THR A 224 -3.44 4.95 -11.42
N ALA A 225 -3.55 3.92 -10.57
CA ALA A 225 -3.97 4.08 -9.19
C ALA A 225 -3.04 5.02 -8.42
N GLN A 226 -1.73 4.85 -8.56
CA GLN A 226 -0.74 5.72 -7.91
C GLN A 226 -0.86 7.18 -8.37
N PHE A 227 -1.10 7.41 -9.64
CA PHE A 227 -1.34 8.76 -10.17
C PHE A 227 -2.57 9.40 -9.53
N PHE A 228 -3.69 8.70 -9.43
CA PHE A 228 -4.90 9.22 -8.79
C PHE A 228 -4.74 9.38 -7.27
N PHE A 229 -4.02 8.48 -6.61
CA PHE A 229 -3.67 8.62 -5.20
C PHE A 229 -2.93 9.93 -4.93
N ILE A 230 -1.91 10.24 -5.72
CA ILE A 230 -1.14 11.46 -5.58
C ILE A 230 -2.04 12.69 -5.84
N LYS A 231 -2.88 12.66 -6.87
CA LYS A 231 -3.83 13.73 -7.18
C LYS A 231 -4.83 13.96 -6.04
N ALA A 232 -5.34 12.88 -5.44
CA ALA A 232 -6.27 12.98 -4.31
C ALA A 232 -5.64 13.75 -3.14
N PHE A 233 -4.45 13.36 -2.72
CA PHE A 233 -3.75 13.98 -1.57
C PHE A 233 -3.23 15.40 -1.86
N ARG A 234 -3.07 15.78 -3.12
CA ARG A 234 -2.80 17.17 -3.50
C ARG A 234 -4.04 18.04 -3.55
N SER A 235 -5.21 17.46 -3.82
CA SER A 235 -6.46 18.19 -4.00
C SER A 235 -7.25 18.34 -2.71
N ALA A 236 -7.05 17.46 -1.73
CA ALA A 236 -7.79 17.46 -0.47
C ALA A 236 -6.86 17.40 0.74
N GLU A 237 -7.41 17.75 1.90
CA GLU A 237 -6.69 17.64 3.16
C GLU A 237 -6.44 16.17 3.53
N ALA A 238 -5.21 15.85 3.94
CA ALA A 238 -4.84 14.50 4.34
C ALA A 238 -5.71 13.98 5.51
N SER A 239 -6.09 14.86 6.43
CA SER A 239 -7.00 14.55 7.55
C SER A 239 -8.41 14.17 7.10
N PHE A 240 -8.86 14.66 5.93
CA PHE A 240 -10.14 14.28 5.33
C PHE A 240 -10.06 12.94 4.61
N LEU A 241 -8.95 12.67 3.87
CA LEU A 241 -8.79 11.45 3.09
C LEU A 241 -8.32 10.24 3.90
N ALA A 242 -7.54 10.45 4.96
CA ALA A 242 -6.96 9.35 5.74
C ALA A 242 -8.02 8.36 6.29
N PRO A 243 -9.17 8.78 6.83
CA PRO A 243 -10.20 7.85 7.28
C PRO A 243 -10.85 7.04 6.14
N MET A 244 -10.79 7.55 4.88
CA MET A 244 -11.38 6.84 3.74
C MET A 244 -10.66 5.51 3.46
N GLY A 245 -9.35 5.42 3.75
CA GLY A 245 -8.58 4.18 3.63
C GLY A 245 -9.14 3.03 4.49
N TYR A 246 -9.85 3.32 5.58
CA TYR A 246 -10.43 2.29 6.44
C TYR A 246 -11.65 1.61 5.80
N PHE A 247 -12.33 2.30 4.88
CA PHE A 247 -13.46 1.73 4.14
C PHE A 247 -13.03 0.71 3.08
N HIS A 248 -11.74 0.63 2.75
CA HIS A 248 -11.20 -0.34 1.80
C HIS A 248 -11.56 -1.79 2.12
N ILE A 249 -11.70 -2.15 3.40
CA ILE A 249 -12.05 -3.53 3.79
C ILE A 249 -13.42 -3.95 3.25
N ILE A 250 -14.37 -3.04 3.13
CA ILE A 250 -15.73 -3.37 2.70
C ILE A 250 -15.73 -3.94 1.28
N PRO A 251 -15.25 -3.20 0.25
CA PRO A 251 -15.21 -3.75 -1.10
C PRO A 251 -14.27 -4.95 -1.23
N VAL A 252 -13.14 -4.99 -0.52
CA VAL A 252 -12.22 -6.14 -0.54
C VAL A 252 -12.88 -7.40 0.01
N THR A 253 -13.64 -7.29 1.10
CA THR A 253 -14.37 -8.43 1.68
C THR A 253 -15.47 -8.91 0.74
N ILE A 254 -16.20 -7.99 0.12
CA ILE A 254 -17.24 -8.32 -0.88
C ILE A 254 -16.62 -9.04 -2.09
N ILE A 255 -15.50 -8.54 -2.60
CA ILE A 255 -14.75 -9.16 -3.70
C ILE A 255 -14.26 -10.55 -3.29
N GLY A 256 -13.67 -10.69 -2.12
CA GLY A 256 -13.22 -11.97 -1.57
C GLY A 256 -14.34 -13.00 -1.53
N PHE A 257 -15.51 -12.60 -1.04
CA PHE A 257 -16.69 -13.45 -0.96
C PHE A 257 -17.22 -13.86 -2.32
N PHE A 258 -17.51 -12.90 -3.21
CA PHE A 258 -18.18 -13.19 -4.49
C PHE A 258 -17.27 -13.78 -5.56
N ILE A 259 -16.01 -13.36 -5.60
CA ILE A 259 -15.07 -13.76 -6.67
C ILE A 259 -14.23 -14.97 -6.24
N PHE A 260 -13.77 -14.99 -4.99
CA PHE A 260 -12.83 -16.01 -4.49
C PHE A 260 -13.49 -17.00 -3.52
N SER A 261 -14.80 -16.88 -3.26
CA SER A 261 -15.53 -17.73 -2.30
C SER A 261 -14.92 -17.71 -0.90
N GLU A 262 -14.29 -16.60 -0.53
CA GLU A 262 -13.67 -16.42 0.78
C GLU A 262 -14.71 -15.99 1.81
N ILE A 263 -14.91 -16.80 2.85
CA ILE A 263 -15.78 -16.46 3.99
C ILE A 263 -14.86 -16.03 5.14
N PRO A 264 -14.85 -14.73 5.52
CA PRO A 264 -14.02 -14.28 6.63
C PRO A 264 -14.41 -15.02 7.92
N SER A 265 -13.40 -15.51 8.66
CA SER A 265 -13.65 -16.13 9.95
C SER A 265 -14.23 -15.11 10.94
N LYS A 266 -14.99 -15.60 11.93
CA LYS A 266 -15.49 -14.75 13.01
C LYS A 266 -14.38 -13.95 13.69
N ASN A 267 -13.22 -14.59 13.90
CA ASN A 267 -12.06 -13.96 14.50
C ASN A 267 -11.51 -12.83 13.62
N THR A 268 -11.45 -13.01 12.30
CA THR A 268 -11.03 -11.97 11.35
C THR A 268 -11.98 -10.76 11.40
N VAL A 269 -13.30 -11.00 11.42
CA VAL A 269 -14.31 -9.92 11.51
C VAL A 269 -14.17 -9.16 12.83
N ILE A 270 -14.04 -9.87 13.95
CA ILE A 270 -13.88 -9.25 15.27
C ILE A 270 -12.57 -8.44 15.32
N GLY A 271 -11.44 -9.02 14.89
CA GLY A 271 -10.15 -8.35 14.88
C GLY A 271 -10.16 -7.09 14.02
N ALA A 272 -10.70 -7.18 12.80
CA ALA A 272 -10.86 -6.04 11.89
C ALA A 272 -11.74 -4.93 12.51
N SER A 273 -12.84 -5.31 13.17
CA SER A 273 -13.73 -4.36 13.85
C SER A 273 -13.03 -3.62 14.98
N PHE A 274 -12.24 -4.32 15.80
CA PHE A 274 -11.44 -3.69 16.86
C PHE A 274 -10.43 -2.68 16.32
N ILE A 275 -9.71 -3.04 15.25
CA ILE A 275 -8.74 -2.14 14.63
C ILE A 275 -9.45 -0.91 14.07
N LEU A 276 -10.55 -1.09 13.35
CA LEU A 276 -11.33 0.02 12.79
C LEU A 276 -11.81 0.99 13.86
N VAL A 277 -12.40 0.48 14.93
CA VAL A 277 -12.87 1.31 16.05
C VAL A 277 -11.69 2.08 16.68
N ALA A 278 -10.58 1.38 16.95
CA ALA A 278 -9.38 2.01 17.52
C ALA A 278 -8.85 3.14 16.64
N LEU A 279 -8.76 2.93 15.33
CA LEU A 279 -8.27 3.90 14.36
C LEU A 279 -9.22 5.10 14.20
N ILE A 280 -10.54 4.85 14.18
CA ILE A 280 -11.54 5.93 14.14
C ILE A 280 -11.45 6.80 15.40
N VAL A 281 -11.39 6.19 16.58
CA VAL A 281 -11.23 6.92 17.86
C VAL A 281 -9.96 7.76 17.87
N LEU A 282 -8.83 7.21 17.42
CA LEU A 282 -7.56 7.93 17.33
C LEU A 282 -7.68 9.13 16.40
N THR A 283 -8.21 8.92 15.19
CA THR A 283 -8.38 9.97 14.17
C THR A 283 -9.27 11.11 14.67
N LEU A 284 -10.40 10.80 15.29
CA LEU A 284 -11.34 11.79 15.84
C LEU A 284 -10.72 12.61 16.99
N ARG A 285 -9.88 12.00 17.81
CA ARG A 285 -9.19 12.73 18.88
C ARG A 285 -8.07 13.61 18.36
N GLU A 286 -7.26 13.14 17.40
CA GLU A 286 -6.19 13.94 16.82
C GLU A 286 -6.72 15.15 16.05
N THR A 287 -7.89 15.05 15.42
CA THR A 287 -8.56 16.20 14.77
C THR A 287 -9.10 17.21 15.77
N ARG A 288 -9.56 16.77 16.96
CA ARG A 288 -10.05 17.66 18.01
C ARG A 288 -8.94 18.44 18.74
N ILE A 289 -7.73 17.90 18.81
CA ILE A 289 -6.59 18.54 19.46
C ILE A 289 -5.95 19.61 18.55
N LYS A 290 -6.16 19.53 17.23
CA LYS A 290 -5.66 20.49 16.24
C LYS A 290 -6.59 21.67 15.96
N ASN A 291 -7.81 21.66 16.45
CA ASN A 291 -8.78 22.76 16.43
C ASN A 291 -8.86 23.43 17.81
#